data_e3853e20276fa92c46b0928314ae8151
#
_entry.id   e3853e20276fa92c46b0928314ae8151
#
_cell.length_a   1.000
_cell.length_b   1.000
_cell.length_c   1.000
_cell.angle_alpha   90.00
_cell.angle_beta   90.00
_cell.angle_gamma   90.00
#
_symmetry.space_group_name_H-M   'P 1'
#
loop_
_entity.id
_entity.type
_entity.pdbx_description
1 polymer ?
#
loop_
_entity_poly.entity_id
_entity_poly.type
_entity_poly.pdbx_seq_one_letter_code
_entity_poly.pdbx_strand_id
1 'polypeptide(L)'
;MPASAAPGWRVETGAVCGHAAGLPAASGPAEACADCLPIGGQWVHLRRCLSCDHVACCDSSPHRHATAHATATAHPVVASAEAREHWAWCYPDRALLLPSP
;
A
#
# COMPACT_ATOMS: atom_id res chain seq x y z
N MET A 1 26.25 3.76 -13.75
CA MET A 1 25.43 3.56 -13.66
C MET A 1 24.73 3.88 -12.93
N PRO A 2 24.37 4.16 -13.05
CA PRO A 2 23.73 4.45 -12.27
C PRO A 2 22.87 4.05 -11.91
N ALA A 3 23.30 4.26 -11.57
CA ALA A 3 22.53 3.78 -10.66
C ALA A 3 21.24 3.76 -11.06
N SER A 4 21.06 2.88 -11.55
CA SER A 4 19.76 2.72 -11.77
C SER A 4 19.03 3.08 -10.64
N ALA A 5 18.23 3.94 -10.78
CA ALA A 5 17.29 4.27 -9.85
C ALA A 5 16.57 3.04 -9.45
N ALA A 6 16.69 2.69 -8.22
CA ALA A 6 15.85 1.70 -7.65
C ALA A 6 14.41 2.12 -7.87
N PRO A 7 13.51 1.17 -8.11
CA PRO A 7 12.09 1.50 -8.19
C PRO A 7 11.67 2.24 -6.93
N GLY A 8 10.89 3.26 -7.10
CA GLY A 8 10.46 4.07 -5.99
C GLY A 8 9.11 4.70 -6.27
N TRP A 9 8.72 5.61 -5.40
CA TRP A 9 7.42 6.25 -5.46
C TRP A 9 7.59 7.76 -5.50
N ARG A 10 6.74 8.43 -6.26
CA ARG A 10 6.66 9.89 -6.28
C ARG A 10 5.28 10.32 -5.84
N VAL A 11 5.22 11.50 -5.23
CA VAL A 11 3.95 12.06 -4.80
C VAL A 11 3.22 12.62 -6.01
N GLU A 12 1.90 12.40 -6.07
CA GLU A 12 1.12 12.95 -7.14
C GLU A 12 1.14 14.48 -7.08
N THR A 13 1.07 15.11 -8.24
CA THR A 13 1.09 16.57 -8.34
C THR A 13 0.03 17.21 -7.45
N GLY A 14 0.44 18.18 -6.65
CA GLY A 14 -0.45 18.88 -5.74
C GLY A 14 -0.52 18.31 -4.35
N ALA A 15 0.06 17.12 -4.12
CA ALA A 15 0.11 16.52 -2.79
C ALA A 15 1.47 16.72 -2.16
N VAL A 16 1.53 16.58 -0.83
CA VAL A 16 2.78 16.65 -0.07
C VAL A 16 2.89 15.41 0.80
N CYS A 17 4.02 14.72 0.72
CA CYS A 17 4.25 13.53 1.52
C CYS A 17 5.73 13.35 1.81
N GLY A 18 6.07 13.19 3.07
CA GLY A 18 7.43 12.88 3.48
C GLY A 18 7.73 11.40 3.64
N HIS A 19 6.77 10.51 3.34
CA HIS A 19 6.92 9.08 3.58
C HIS A 19 7.25 8.28 2.32
N ALA A 20 7.25 8.91 1.15
CA ALA A 20 7.46 8.19 -0.11
C ALA A 20 8.91 7.74 -0.30
N ALA A 21 9.86 8.48 0.24
CA ALA A 21 11.29 8.21 0.03
C ALA A 21 11.69 6.90 0.74
N GLY A 22 12.47 6.10 0.06
CA GLY A 22 13.02 4.88 0.64
C GLY A 22 12.07 3.69 0.66
N LEU A 23 10.84 3.83 0.16
CA LEU A 23 9.91 2.71 0.12
C LEU A 23 10.22 1.78 -1.05
N PRO A 24 10.06 0.47 -0.85
CA PRO A 24 10.28 -0.47 -1.96
C PRO A 24 9.14 -0.44 -2.96
N ALA A 25 9.38 -0.97 -4.13
CA ALA A 25 8.32 -1.23 -5.08
C ALA A 25 7.38 -2.30 -4.50
N ALA A 26 6.12 -2.27 -4.93
CA ALA A 26 5.17 -3.30 -4.50
C ALA A 26 5.55 -4.66 -5.08
N SER A 27 5.30 -5.70 -4.31
CA SER A 27 5.71 -7.06 -4.68
C SER A 27 4.81 -7.72 -5.73
N GLY A 28 3.74 -7.06 -6.15
CA GLY A 28 2.82 -7.60 -7.14
C GLY A 28 1.46 -7.93 -6.54
N PRO A 29 0.54 -8.51 -7.32
CA PRO A 29 -0.81 -8.77 -6.85
C PRO A 29 -0.85 -9.84 -5.76
N ALA A 30 -1.86 -9.75 -4.91
CA ALA A 30 -2.12 -10.72 -3.86
C ALA A 30 -3.50 -11.35 -4.08
N GLU A 31 -3.75 -12.47 -3.40
CA GLU A 31 -4.98 -13.23 -3.62
C GLU A 31 -5.95 -13.19 -2.45
N ALA A 32 -5.50 -12.79 -1.27
CA ALA A 32 -6.35 -12.83 -0.09
C ALA A 32 -5.92 -11.83 0.96
N CYS A 33 -6.89 -11.39 1.77
CA CYS A 33 -6.61 -10.59 2.95
C CYS A 33 -6.15 -11.52 4.07
N ALA A 34 -4.92 -11.33 4.54
CA ALA A 34 -4.34 -12.16 5.58
C ALA A 34 -5.15 -12.13 6.88
N ASP A 35 -5.79 -11.00 7.16
CA ASP A 35 -6.56 -10.86 8.39
C ASP A 35 -8.01 -11.33 8.25
N CYS A 36 -8.54 -11.39 7.04
CA CYS A 36 -9.88 -11.94 6.81
C CYS A 36 -9.90 -13.45 6.81
N LEU A 37 -8.83 -14.09 6.35
CA LEU A 37 -8.80 -15.54 6.23
C LEU A 37 -9.14 -16.27 7.55
N PRO A 38 -8.51 -15.94 8.68
CA PRO A 38 -8.78 -16.67 9.91
C PRO A 38 -10.18 -16.46 10.47
N ILE A 39 -10.87 -15.41 10.09
CA ILE A 39 -12.20 -15.10 10.62
C ILE A 39 -13.32 -15.34 9.61
N GLY A 40 -13.00 -15.88 8.42
CA GLY A 40 -13.99 -16.06 7.38
C GLY A 40 -14.53 -14.76 6.84
N GLY A 41 -13.76 -13.67 6.94
CA GLY A 41 -14.17 -12.38 6.47
C GLY A 41 -14.16 -12.28 4.96
N GLN A 42 -14.79 -11.22 4.45
CA GLN A 42 -14.85 -10.96 3.02
C GLN A 42 -14.17 -9.63 2.73
N TRP A 43 -13.63 -9.50 1.54
CA TRP A 43 -12.95 -8.27 1.13
C TRP A 43 -13.36 -7.87 -0.28
N VAL A 44 -13.18 -6.58 -0.58
CA VAL A 44 -13.44 -6.04 -1.92
C VAL A 44 -12.13 -5.95 -2.69
N HIS A 45 -11.17 -5.17 -2.20
CA HIS A 45 -9.86 -5.05 -2.81
C HIS A 45 -8.77 -5.24 -1.77
N LEU A 46 -7.56 -5.46 -2.24
CA LEU A 46 -6.42 -5.75 -1.39
C LEU A 46 -5.37 -4.67 -1.47
N ARG A 47 -4.69 -4.45 -0.33
CA ARG A 47 -3.61 -3.50 -0.18
C ARG A 47 -2.42 -4.22 0.44
N ARG A 48 -1.22 -3.81 0.06
CA ARG A 48 0.02 -4.39 0.59
C ARG A 48 0.78 -3.30 1.35
N CYS A 49 1.12 -3.56 2.59
CA CYS A 49 1.93 -2.65 3.39
C CYS A 49 3.34 -2.57 2.82
N LEU A 50 3.81 -1.37 2.47
CA LEU A 50 5.13 -1.22 1.88
C LEU A 50 6.24 -1.32 2.92
N SER A 51 5.93 -1.28 4.21
CA SER A 51 6.93 -1.44 5.25
C SER A 51 7.18 -2.90 5.63
N CYS A 52 6.16 -3.76 5.59
CA CYS A 52 6.30 -5.14 6.05
C CYS A 52 5.67 -6.18 5.12
N ASP A 53 5.14 -5.77 3.98
CA ASP A 53 4.56 -6.65 2.98
C ASP A 53 3.24 -7.33 3.38
N HIS A 54 2.67 -6.97 4.52
CA HIS A 54 1.39 -7.51 4.98
C HIS A 54 0.26 -7.14 4.01
N VAL A 55 -0.56 -8.12 3.65
CA VAL A 55 -1.68 -7.90 2.74
C VAL A 55 -2.98 -7.86 3.52
N ALA A 56 -3.75 -6.81 3.33
CA ALA A 56 -5.00 -6.60 4.06
C ALA A 56 -6.02 -5.90 3.16
N CYS A 57 -7.29 -5.91 3.59
CA CYS A 57 -8.38 -5.42 2.77
C CYS A 57 -8.54 -3.90 2.84
N CYS A 58 -9.08 -3.33 1.76
CA CYS A 58 -9.26 -1.89 1.60
C CYS A 58 -10.41 -1.33 2.43
N ASP A 59 -10.55 -0.01 2.42
CA ASP A 59 -11.60 0.68 3.19
C ASP A 59 -13.02 0.45 2.64
N SER A 60 -13.15 -0.07 1.42
CA SER A 60 -14.45 -0.49 0.91
C SER A 60 -14.85 -1.88 1.43
N SER A 61 -13.95 -2.58 2.09
CA SER A 61 -14.21 -3.88 2.67
C SER A 61 -14.86 -3.74 4.05
N PRO A 62 -15.64 -4.73 4.48
CA PRO A 62 -16.30 -4.63 5.79
C PRO A 62 -15.36 -4.44 6.96
N HIS A 63 -14.19 -5.05 6.92
CA HIS A 63 -13.26 -5.03 8.07
C HIS A 63 -12.16 -3.99 7.98
N ARG A 64 -11.87 -3.46 6.81
CA ARG A 64 -10.86 -2.40 6.61
C ARG A 64 -9.53 -2.71 7.29
N HIS A 65 -9.03 -3.92 7.08
CA HIS A 65 -7.83 -4.40 7.79
C HIS A 65 -6.56 -3.63 7.42
N ALA A 66 -6.46 -3.09 6.19
CA ALA A 66 -5.27 -2.34 5.79
C ALA A 66 -5.12 -1.06 6.61
N THR A 67 -6.21 -0.34 6.83
CA THR A 67 -6.20 0.87 7.67
C THR A 67 -5.89 0.51 9.13
N ALA A 68 -6.51 -0.58 9.63
CA ALA A 68 -6.24 -1.03 10.99
C ALA A 68 -4.77 -1.40 11.18
N HIS A 69 -4.17 -2.08 10.20
CA HIS A 69 -2.75 -2.44 10.24
C HIS A 69 -1.86 -1.20 10.25
N ALA A 70 -2.14 -0.23 9.38
CA ALA A 70 -1.35 0.99 9.33
C ALA A 70 -1.39 1.74 10.66
N THR A 71 -2.56 1.79 11.28
CA THR A 71 -2.73 2.46 12.57
C THR A 71 -2.00 1.72 13.69
N ALA A 72 -2.15 0.40 13.74
CA ALA A 72 -1.57 -0.41 14.82
C ALA A 72 -0.05 -0.48 14.75
N THR A 73 0.52 -0.43 13.55
CA THR A 73 1.97 -0.62 13.37
C THR A 73 2.71 0.68 13.07
N ALA A 74 1.98 1.77 12.83
CA ALA A 74 2.55 3.04 12.35
C ALA A 74 3.28 2.89 11.01
N HIS A 75 2.88 1.91 10.20
CA HIS A 75 3.38 1.77 8.83
C HIS A 75 2.53 2.66 7.92
N PRO A 76 3.09 3.75 7.34
CA PRO A 76 2.26 4.81 6.78
C PRO A 76 1.70 4.53 5.40
N VAL A 77 2.31 3.66 4.61
CA VAL A 77 1.98 3.57 3.20
C VAL A 77 1.60 2.15 2.79
N VAL A 78 0.50 2.06 2.04
CA VAL A 78 0.10 0.81 1.39
C VAL A 78 0.09 1.00 -0.12
N ALA A 79 0.38 -0.06 -0.85
CA ALA A 79 0.22 -0.10 -2.30
C ALA A 79 -0.99 -0.95 -2.66
N SER A 80 -1.57 -0.70 -3.83
CA SER A 80 -2.56 -1.62 -4.35
C SER A 80 -1.94 -3.00 -4.52
N ALA A 81 -2.65 -4.03 -4.10
CA ALA A 81 -2.27 -5.42 -4.31
C ALA A 81 -3.16 -6.09 -5.36
N GLU A 82 -3.81 -5.30 -6.20
CA GLU A 82 -4.61 -5.78 -7.32
C GLU A 82 -3.77 -5.83 -8.58
N ALA A 83 -4.07 -6.80 -9.45
CA ALA A 83 -3.38 -6.90 -10.73
C ALA A 83 -3.65 -5.65 -11.57
N ARG A 84 -2.62 -5.18 -12.25
CA ARG A 84 -2.68 -4.03 -13.17
C ARG A 84 -2.90 -2.68 -12.50
N GLU A 85 -2.82 -2.62 -11.18
CA GLU A 85 -2.87 -1.36 -10.45
C GLU A 85 -1.49 -1.02 -9.93
N HIS A 86 -1.05 0.21 -10.15
CA HIS A 86 0.30 0.67 -9.80
C HIS A 86 0.18 2.02 -9.10
N TRP A 87 -0.28 2.00 -7.85
CA TRP A 87 -0.38 3.20 -7.04
C TRP A 87 -0.24 2.81 -5.57
N ALA A 88 0.05 3.80 -4.75
CA ALA A 88 0.13 3.64 -3.31
C ALA A 88 -0.56 4.81 -2.61
N TRP A 89 -0.86 4.64 -1.35
CA TRP A 89 -1.55 5.64 -0.55
C TRP A 89 -0.83 5.82 0.78
N CYS A 90 -0.51 7.08 1.10
CA CYS A 90 0.05 7.44 2.40
C CYS A 90 -1.09 7.88 3.31
N TYR A 91 -1.34 7.13 4.38
CA TYR A 91 -2.43 7.44 5.29
C TYR A 91 -2.24 8.75 6.04
N PRO A 92 -1.06 8.99 6.67
CA PRO A 92 -0.90 10.23 7.44
C PRO A 92 -1.03 11.49 6.59
N ASP A 93 -0.46 11.48 5.40
CA ASP A 93 -0.45 12.66 4.54
C ASP A 93 -1.63 12.70 3.59
N ARG A 94 -2.41 11.62 3.54
CA ARG A 94 -3.55 11.49 2.62
C ARG A 94 -3.12 11.82 1.20
N ALA A 95 -2.03 11.20 0.78
CA ALA A 95 -1.40 11.48 -0.49
C ALA A 95 -1.36 10.24 -1.36
N LEU A 96 -1.68 10.42 -2.64
CA LEU A 96 -1.55 9.36 -3.64
C LEU A 96 -0.11 9.34 -4.13
N LEU A 97 0.46 8.15 -4.21
CA LEU A 97 1.80 7.94 -4.70
C LEU A 97 1.73 7.13 -5.99
N LEU A 98 2.59 7.48 -6.94
CA LEU A 98 2.69 6.80 -8.22
C LEU A 98 4.09 6.25 -8.38
N PRO A 99 4.26 5.17 -9.16
CA PRO A 99 5.61 4.63 -9.39
C PRO A 99 6.48 5.65 -10.06
N SER A 100 7.72 5.75 -9.62
CA SER A 100 8.72 6.60 -10.27
C SER A 100 9.11 5.98 -11.60
N PRO A 101 9.38 6.81 -12.63
CA PRO A 101 9.83 6.28 -13.91
C PRO A 101 11.21 5.62 -13.83
#